data_dce81ed61198402a69df945d625390d7
#
_entry.id   dce81ed61198402a69df945d625390d7
#
_cell.length_a   1.000
_cell.length_b   1.000
_cell.length_c   1.000
_cell.angle_alpha   90.00
_cell.angle_beta   90.00
_cell.angle_gamma   90.00
#
_symmetry.space_group_name_H-M   'P 1'
#
loop_
_entity.id
_entity.type
_entity.pdbx_description
1 polymer ?
#
loop_
_entity_poly.entity_id
_entity_poly.type
_entity_poly.pdbx_seq_one_letter_code
_entity_poly.pdbx_strand_id
1 'polypeptide(L)'
;MRAALGPASFARLAIGGGTPTYLTPAALHRMFDVAERVFGANLAAIPVSVETSPHTAQPDKVRLLRERSVDRVSIGVQSFVEAEVKAVGRAQKAADVERALALIRESGVPTLNVDLMYGLAGQTVASWLASLRADLRFAPEELYLYPLYVRPLTGLGRRPKTWDDVRLDCYRAAREVLCDAGYTQVSMRMFRAAHAPTQDGPVYCCQDDGMVGLGCGARSYTRGLHYSSEYAVGARGVHAILADYVARPDAAFDVADYGIALGLEEQQRRYVIQSVLQADGLSFAAYRGRFGTHALDDVPALAELVEHGLAVQSDEGLQLTDAGMERSDTIGPWLYSAAVRTLMARYELR
;
A
#
# COMPACT_ATOMS: atom_id res chain seq x y z
N MET A 1 15.24 -18.50 4.81
CA MET A 1 15.10 -17.42 3.82
C MET A 1 16.44 -16.76 3.49
N ARG A 2 17.23 -16.24 4.45
CA ARG A 2 18.51 -15.58 4.13
C ARG A 2 19.47 -16.50 3.34
N ALA A 3 19.59 -17.77 3.74
CA ALA A 3 20.42 -18.75 3.04
C ALA A 3 19.93 -19.01 1.58
N ALA A 4 18.62 -18.98 1.36
CA ALA A 4 18.03 -19.19 0.04
C ALA A 4 18.19 -17.97 -0.90
N LEU A 5 18.30 -16.76 -0.36
CA LEU A 5 18.51 -15.55 -1.16
C LEU A 5 19.94 -15.43 -1.71
N GLY A 6 20.93 -16.07 -1.09
CA GLY A 6 22.33 -15.87 -1.44
C GLY A 6 22.76 -14.41 -1.24
N PRO A 7 23.72 -13.92 -2.02
CA PRO A 7 24.09 -12.50 -2.05
C PRO A 7 22.90 -11.68 -2.59
N ALA A 8 22.37 -10.79 -1.77
CA ALA A 8 21.28 -9.89 -2.15
C ALA A 8 21.56 -8.47 -1.65
N SER A 9 21.26 -7.49 -2.48
CA SER A 9 21.20 -6.07 -2.11
C SER A 9 19.73 -5.66 -1.98
N PHE A 10 19.46 -4.74 -1.06
CA PHE A 10 18.13 -4.23 -0.83
C PHE A 10 18.07 -2.74 -1.20
N ALA A 11 17.08 -2.39 -2.01
CA ALA A 11 16.86 -1.01 -2.43
C ALA A 11 15.97 -0.24 -1.44
N ARG A 12 15.25 -0.94 -0.56
CA ARG A 12 14.28 -0.33 0.37
C ARG A 12 13.95 -1.29 1.51
N LEU A 13 13.60 -0.75 2.68
CA LEU A 13 12.95 -1.46 3.78
C LEU A 13 11.59 -0.83 4.09
N ALA A 14 10.55 -1.65 4.25
CA ALA A 14 9.27 -1.20 4.75
C ALA A 14 8.84 -2.09 5.94
N ILE A 15 8.49 -1.49 7.06
CA ILE A 15 7.98 -2.16 8.25
C ILE A 15 6.52 -1.76 8.43
N GLY A 16 5.61 -2.71 8.17
CA GLY A 16 4.18 -2.50 8.19
C GLY A 16 3.44 -3.77 8.60
N GLY A 17 2.13 -3.81 8.32
CA GLY A 17 1.28 -4.96 8.63
C GLY A 17 0.63 -4.83 9.96
N GLY A 18 -0.03 -4.86 10.72
CA GLY A 18 -0.55 -4.48 12.04
C GLY A 18 -0.14 -3.04 12.33
N THR A 19 0.36 -2.78 13.51
CA THR A 19 0.95 -1.46 13.82
C THR A 19 2.33 -1.71 14.45
N PRO A 20 3.42 -1.57 13.71
CA PRO A 20 4.78 -1.86 14.22
C PRO A 20 5.10 -1.14 15.53
N THR A 21 4.66 0.10 15.65
CA THR A 21 4.84 0.90 16.86
C THR A 21 3.98 0.46 18.06
N TYR A 22 3.15 -0.58 17.91
CA TYR A 22 2.53 -1.28 19.04
C TYR A 22 3.56 -2.06 19.87
N LEU A 23 4.64 -2.48 19.24
CA LEU A 23 5.76 -3.15 19.90
C LEU A 23 6.42 -2.22 20.94
N THR A 24 7.08 -2.84 21.92
CA THR A 24 7.98 -2.10 22.83
C THR A 24 9.17 -1.55 22.05
N PRO A 25 9.82 -0.46 22.50
CA PRO A 25 11.01 0.06 21.85
C PRO A 25 12.10 -1.01 21.65
N ALA A 26 12.31 -1.89 22.63
CA ALA A 26 13.28 -2.98 22.53
C ALA A 26 12.92 -3.99 21.42
N ALA A 27 11.64 -4.36 21.29
CA ALA A 27 11.20 -5.26 20.23
C ALA A 27 11.27 -4.60 18.85
N LEU A 28 10.91 -3.32 18.75
CA LEU A 28 11.02 -2.55 17.51
C LEU A 28 12.50 -2.41 17.09
N HIS A 29 13.40 -2.13 18.04
CA HIS A 29 14.84 -2.10 17.81
C HIS A 29 15.37 -3.43 17.23
N ARG A 30 14.93 -4.57 17.80
CA ARG A 30 15.31 -5.90 17.31
C ARG A 30 14.85 -6.16 15.86
N MET A 31 13.73 -5.60 15.42
CA MET A 31 13.30 -5.73 14.02
C MET A 31 14.30 -5.07 13.06
N PHE A 32 14.81 -3.87 13.38
CA PHE A 32 15.87 -3.23 12.62
C PHE A 32 17.17 -4.05 12.65
N ASP A 33 17.54 -4.60 13.82
CA ASP A 33 18.72 -5.46 13.94
C ASP A 33 18.62 -6.71 13.06
N VAL A 34 17.44 -7.29 12.89
CA VAL A 34 17.24 -8.42 11.96
C VAL A 34 17.50 -7.98 10.52
N ALA A 35 16.98 -6.82 10.11
CA ALA A 35 17.21 -6.31 8.75
C ALA A 35 18.69 -6.05 8.49
N GLU A 36 19.42 -5.44 9.43
CA GLU A 36 20.83 -5.12 9.28
C GLU A 36 21.74 -6.34 9.43
N ARG A 37 21.63 -7.08 10.54
CA ARG A 37 22.59 -8.12 10.90
C ARG A 37 22.32 -9.46 10.23
N VAL A 38 21.04 -9.82 10.00
CA VAL A 38 20.69 -11.09 9.38
C VAL A 38 20.59 -10.96 7.87
N PHE A 39 19.97 -9.89 7.37
CA PHE A 39 19.77 -9.68 5.93
C PHE A 39 20.87 -8.85 5.29
N GLY A 40 21.63 -8.09 6.06
CA GLY A 40 22.72 -7.24 5.56
C GLY A 40 22.22 -5.96 4.90
N ALA A 41 21.00 -5.49 5.25
CA ALA A 41 20.50 -4.23 4.74
C ALA A 41 21.25 -3.05 5.36
N ASN A 42 21.77 -2.16 4.52
CA ASN A 42 22.40 -0.91 4.99
C ASN A 42 21.35 0.18 5.14
N LEU A 43 20.72 0.27 6.31
CA LEU A 43 19.60 1.20 6.56
C LEU A 43 20.00 2.68 6.43
N ALA A 44 21.28 3.01 6.54
CA ALA A 44 21.76 4.37 6.31
C ALA A 44 21.88 4.73 4.81
N ALA A 45 21.81 3.74 3.91
CA ALA A 45 21.99 3.92 2.47
C ALA A 45 20.74 3.61 1.64
N ILE A 46 19.66 3.13 2.27
CA ILE A 46 18.41 2.80 1.58
C ILE A 46 17.22 3.47 2.28
N PRO A 47 16.18 3.84 1.55
CA PRO A 47 14.94 4.36 2.16
C PRO A 47 14.30 3.36 3.13
N VAL A 48 13.95 3.84 4.32
CA VAL A 48 13.31 3.06 5.37
C VAL A 48 11.96 3.66 5.74
N SER A 49 10.88 2.89 5.58
CA SER A 49 9.51 3.30 5.89
C SER A 49 8.94 2.49 7.05
N VAL A 50 8.24 3.15 7.98
CA VAL A 50 7.56 2.51 9.11
C VAL A 50 6.12 3.01 9.23
N GLU A 51 5.19 2.06 9.43
CA GLU A 51 3.79 2.36 9.72
C GLU A 51 3.57 2.62 11.21
N THR A 52 2.66 3.54 11.54
CA THR A 52 2.25 3.86 12.90
C THR A 52 0.75 4.18 12.97
N SER A 53 0.26 4.40 14.17
CA SER A 53 -1.10 4.91 14.41
C SER A 53 -1.07 6.04 15.44
N PRO A 54 -2.10 6.90 15.51
CA PRO A 54 -2.14 8.00 16.47
C PRO A 54 -1.94 7.58 17.92
N HIS A 55 -2.45 6.41 18.29
CA HIS A 55 -2.34 5.88 19.64
C HIS A 55 -0.93 5.37 19.97
N THR A 56 -0.21 4.82 19.00
CA THR A 56 1.09 4.16 19.19
C THR A 56 2.29 5.03 18.84
N ALA A 57 2.10 6.18 18.21
CA ALA A 57 3.13 7.19 17.96
C ALA A 57 3.47 7.90 19.28
N GLN A 58 4.37 7.29 20.06
CA GLN A 58 4.82 7.81 21.34
C GLN A 58 6.24 8.38 21.22
N PRO A 59 6.65 9.36 22.07
CA PRO A 59 7.94 10.06 21.94
C PRO A 59 9.17 9.15 21.90
N ASP A 60 9.20 8.09 22.71
CA ASP A 60 10.29 7.13 22.79
C ASP A 60 10.41 6.32 21.49
N LYS A 61 9.28 5.96 20.89
CA LYS A 61 9.24 5.20 19.63
C LYS A 61 9.58 6.08 18.43
N VAL A 62 9.02 7.28 18.34
CA VAL A 62 9.34 8.21 17.26
C VAL A 62 10.82 8.59 17.27
N ARG A 63 11.41 8.80 18.47
CA ARG A 63 12.86 9.00 18.60
C ARG A 63 13.64 7.79 18.10
N LEU A 64 13.25 6.56 18.48
CA LEU A 64 13.89 5.34 18.00
C LEU A 64 13.85 5.24 16.46
N LEU A 65 12.72 5.59 15.82
CA LEU A 65 12.64 5.59 14.37
C LEU A 65 13.69 6.52 13.75
N ARG A 66 13.90 7.70 14.32
CA ARG A 66 14.95 8.65 13.85
C ARG A 66 16.36 8.10 14.08
N GLU A 67 16.62 7.50 15.23
CA GLU A 67 17.92 6.86 15.55
C GLU A 67 18.24 5.70 14.59
N ARG A 68 17.20 5.08 13.99
CA ARG A 68 17.30 3.99 13.02
C ARG A 68 17.21 4.44 11.56
N SER A 69 17.46 5.71 11.27
CA SER A 69 17.47 6.28 9.92
C SER A 69 16.16 6.07 9.17
N VAL A 70 15.01 6.12 9.86
CA VAL A 70 13.72 6.06 9.19
C VAL A 70 13.47 7.35 8.43
N ASP A 71 13.27 7.23 7.13
CA ASP A 71 13.03 8.36 6.21
C ASP A 71 11.56 8.70 6.08
N ARG A 72 10.70 7.71 6.24
CA ARG A 72 9.26 7.84 6.02
C ARG A 72 8.47 7.21 7.17
N VAL A 73 7.59 7.99 7.76
CA VAL A 73 6.60 7.48 8.71
C VAL A 73 5.22 7.61 8.10
N SER A 74 4.50 6.48 8.02
CA SER A 74 3.12 6.41 7.55
C SER A 74 2.18 6.30 8.74
N ILE A 75 1.24 7.23 8.87
CA ILE A 75 0.27 7.23 9.98
C ILE A 75 -1.16 7.05 9.49
N GLY A 76 -1.83 6.00 9.97
CA GLY A 76 -3.22 5.71 9.64
C GLY A 76 -4.20 6.56 10.45
N VAL A 77 -4.58 7.72 9.92
CA VAL A 77 -5.54 8.65 10.54
C VAL A 77 -6.98 8.30 10.18
N GLN A 78 -7.24 7.96 8.94
CA GLN A 78 -8.54 7.62 8.34
C GLN A 78 -9.50 8.81 8.22
N SER A 79 -9.83 9.51 9.31
CA SER A 79 -10.66 10.72 9.36
C SER A 79 -10.37 11.51 10.64
N PHE A 80 -10.52 12.83 10.60
CA PHE A 80 -10.51 13.71 11.77
C PHE A 80 -11.89 13.83 12.42
N VAL A 81 -12.93 13.28 11.81
CA VAL A 81 -14.29 13.28 12.35
C VAL A 81 -14.48 12.01 13.21
N GLU A 82 -14.56 12.17 14.53
CA GLU A 82 -14.63 11.06 15.49
C GLU A 82 -15.79 10.09 15.22
N ALA A 83 -16.94 10.60 14.77
CA ALA A 83 -18.10 9.78 14.46
C ALA A 83 -17.82 8.83 13.27
N GLU A 84 -17.07 9.28 12.26
CA GLU A 84 -16.71 8.50 11.07
C GLU A 84 -15.77 7.35 11.43
N VAL A 85 -14.70 7.62 12.20
CA VAL A 85 -13.76 6.56 12.63
C VAL A 85 -14.40 5.58 13.59
N LYS A 86 -15.30 6.02 14.46
CA LYS A 86 -16.09 5.15 15.35
C LYS A 86 -17.01 4.21 14.55
N ALA A 87 -17.58 4.66 13.45
CA ALA A 87 -18.44 3.84 12.58
C ALA A 87 -17.68 2.63 11.98
N VAL A 88 -16.36 2.72 11.79
CA VAL A 88 -15.49 1.62 11.34
C VAL A 88 -14.78 0.90 12.48
N GLY A 89 -15.23 1.09 13.71
CA GLY A 89 -14.72 0.35 14.89
C GLY A 89 -13.41 0.87 15.47
N ARG A 90 -13.00 2.10 15.12
CA ARG A 90 -11.81 2.73 15.70
C ARG A 90 -12.21 3.77 16.75
N ALA A 91 -11.72 3.62 17.98
CA ALA A 91 -11.84 4.63 19.02
C ALA A 91 -10.65 5.60 18.92
N GLN A 92 -10.83 6.70 18.20
CA GLN A 92 -9.79 7.68 17.95
C GLN A 92 -10.34 9.08 18.19
N LYS A 93 -9.61 9.91 18.94
CA LYS A 93 -9.93 11.31 19.18
C LYS A 93 -9.10 12.21 18.24
N ALA A 94 -9.68 13.27 17.75
CA ALA A 94 -8.99 14.24 16.90
C ALA A 94 -7.72 14.81 17.58
N ALA A 95 -7.80 15.12 18.88
CA ALA A 95 -6.66 15.61 19.65
C ALA A 95 -5.48 14.62 19.72
N ASP A 96 -5.75 13.30 19.72
CA ASP A 96 -4.69 12.28 19.70
C ASP A 96 -4.02 12.21 18.31
N VAL A 97 -4.79 12.43 17.25
CA VAL A 97 -4.26 12.53 15.86
C VAL A 97 -3.35 13.73 15.74
N GLU A 98 -3.84 14.92 16.14
CA GLU A 98 -3.08 16.17 16.05
C GLU A 98 -1.78 16.09 16.85
N ARG A 99 -1.82 15.53 18.08
CA ARG A 99 -0.62 15.31 18.89
C ARG A 99 0.38 14.38 18.21
N ALA A 100 -0.08 13.28 17.62
CA ALA A 100 0.79 12.32 16.93
C ALA A 100 1.44 12.91 15.68
N LEU A 101 0.68 13.66 14.88
CA LEU A 101 1.18 14.36 13.71
C LEU A 101 2.21 15.43 14.08
N ALA A 102 1.93 16.24 15.10
CA ALA A 102 2.88 17.24 15.62
C ALA A 102 4.18 16.58 16.09
N LEU A 103 4.09 15.48 16.87
CA LEU A 103 5.25 14.73 17.35
C LEU A 103 6.12 14.20 16.21
N ILE A 104 5.50 13.63 15.15
CA ILE A 104 6.24 13.13 13.98
C ILE A 104 6.91 14.31 13.25
N ARG A 105 6.23 15.44 13.07
CA ARG A 105 6.83 16.65 12.48
C ARG A 105 8.02 17.17 13.27
N GLU A 106 7.85 17.33 14.57
CA GLU A 106 8.91 17.80 15.50
C GLU A 106 10.13 16.87 15.50
N SER A 107 9.93 15.59 15.23
CA SER A 107 11.04 14.62 15.16
C SER A 107 11.97 14.84 13.95
N GLY A 108 11.55 15.60 12.95
CA GLY A 108 12.32 15.83 11.72
C GLY A 108 12.41 14.62 10.79
N VAL A 109 11.43 13.71 10.81
CA VAL A 109 11.32 12.65 9.79
C VAL A 109 11.16 13.31 8.42
N PRO A 110 11.97 12.93 7.41
CA PRO A 110 11.94 13.58 6.09
C PRO A 110 10.59 13.49 5.37
N THR A 111 9.88 12.36 5.53
CA THR A 111 8.60 12.13 4.86
C THR A 111 7.53 11.71 5.87
N LEU A 112 6.56 12.58 6.11
CA LEU A 112 5.31 12.22 6.74
C LEU A 112 4.33 11.79 5.66
N ASN A 113 3.83 10.56 5.76
CA ASN A 113 2.69 10.10 4.98
C ASN A 113 1.47 9.94 5.87
N VAL A 114 0.33 10.44 5.43
CA VAL A 114 -0.94 10.28 6.14
C VAL A 114 -1.92 9.47 5.30
N ASP A 115 -2.50 8.44 5.93
CA ASP A 115 -3.52 7.61 5.31
C ASP A 115 -4.90 8.09 5.76
N LEU A 116 -5.71 8.55 4.81
CA LEU A 116 -7.10 8.95 5.00
C LEU A 116 -8.05 7.97 4.28
N MET A 117 -9.27 7.85 4.78
CA MET A 117 -10.28 6.95 4.22
C MET A 117 -11.55 7.71 3.86
N TYR A 118 -12.09 7.46 2.67
CA TYR A 118 -13.34 8.03 2.20
C TYR A 118 -14.40 6.96 1.92
N GLY A 119 -15.66 7.38 1.89
CA GLY A 119 -16.82 6.49 1.79
C GLY A 119 -17.19 5.83 3.12
N LEU A 120 -16.82 6.43 4.25
CA LEU A 120 -17.21 5.99 5.59
C LEU A 120 -18.73 6.17 5.80
N ALA A 121 -19.31 5.34 6.65
CA ALA A 121 -20.74 5.46 6.96
C ALA A 121 -21.04 6.82 7.61
N GLY A 122 -21.98 7.56 7.03
CA GLY A 122 -22.36 8.91 7.47
C GLY A 122 -21.42 10.02 6.99
N GLN A 123 -20.34 9.70 6.29
CA GLN A 123 -19.46 10.69 5.69
C GLN A 123 -20.15 11.42 4.53
N THR A 124 -19.93 12.71 4.45
CA THR A 124 -20.33 13.56 3.34
C THR A 124 -19.10 14.12 2.64
N VAL A 125 -19.23 14.63 1.42
CA VAL A 125 -18.12 15.33 0.74
C VAL A 125 -17.60 16.48 1.62
N ALA A 126 -18.48 17.21 2.30
CA ALA A 126 -18.10 18.32 3.17
C ALA A 126 -17.27 17.87 4.38
N SER A 127 -17.68 16.79 5.09
CA SER A 127 -16.93 16.25 6.24
C SER A 127 -15.62 15.60 5.82
N TRP A 128 -15.60 14.95 4.67
CA TRP A 128 -14.39 14.42 4.05
C TRP A 128 -13.37 15.51 3.74
N LEU A 129 -13.79 16.60 3.07
CA LEU A 129 -12.91 17.74 2.77
C LEU A 129 -12.48 18.48 4.03
N ALA A 130 -13.30 18.51 5.09
CA ALA A 130 -12.89 19.05 6.37
C ALA A 130 -11.74 18.24 6.99
N SER A 131 -11.81 16.90 6.93
CA SER A 131 -10.72 16.01 7.36
C SER A 131 -9.45 16.24 6.52
N LEU A 132 -9.58 16.31 5.21
CA LEU A 132 -8.44 16.56 4.31
C LEU A 132 -7.76 17.91 4.61
N ARG A 133 -8.55 19.00 4.79
CA ARG A 133 -8.00 20.31 5.15
C ARG A 133 -7.36 20.32 6.54
N ALA A 134 -7.89 19.56 7.48
CA ALA A 134 -7.28 19.41 8.80
C ALA A 134 -5.89 18.75 8.71
N ASP A 135 -5.75 17.75 7.83
CA ASP A 135 -4.49 17.08 7.57
C ASP A 135 -3.46 17.98 6.88
N LEU A 136 -3.89 18.73 5.87
CA LEU A 136 -3.04 19.65 5.12
C LEU A 136 -2.37 20.74 5.99
N ARG A 137 -2.89 21.04 7.19
CA ARG A 137 -2.23 21.92 8.17
C ARG A 137 -0.88 21.40 8.65
N PHE A 138 -0.68 20.09 8.57
CA PHE A 138 0.58 19.43 8.93
C PHE A 138 1.53 19.29 7.73
N ALA A 139 1.17 19.80 6.56
CA ALA A 139 1.95 19.77 5.32
C ALA A 139 2.61 18.40 5.06
N PRO A 140 1.86 17.27 5.01
CA PRO A 140 2.44 15.96 4.75
C PRO A 140 3.11 15.93 3.37
N GLU A 141 4.23 15.23 3.25
CA GLU A 141 4.91 15.00 1.97
C GLU A 141 4.14 14.04 1.09
N GLU A 142 3.40 13.12 1.70
CA GLU A 142 2.61 12.12 0.99
C GLU A 142 1.25 11.93 1.65
N LEU A 143 0.25 11.68 0.81
CA LEU A 143 -1.12 11.35 1.23
C LEU A 143 -1.57 10.10 0.49
N TYR A 144 -2.14 9.16 1.25
CA TYR A 144 -2.85 8.03 0.68
C TYR A 144 -4.34 8.12 1.00
N LEU A 145 -5.15 8.16 -0.04
CA LEU A 145 -6.61 8.20 0.04
C LEU A 145 -7.18 6.82 -0.26
N TYR A 146 -7.74 6.16 0.76
CA TYR A 146 -8.30 4.83 0.63
C TYR A 146 -9.82 4.85 0.55
N PRO A 147 -10.44 4.30 -0.52
CA PRO A 147 -11.86 4.05 -0.50
C PRO A 147 -12.20 2.96 0.52
N LEU A 148 -13.29 3.12 1.24
CA LEU A 148 -13.77 2.07 2.13
C LEU A 148 -14.22 0.85 1.33
N TYR A 149 -13.54 -0.28 1.56
CA TYR A 149 -13.98 -1.59 1.08
C TYR A 149 -14.57 -2.41 2.21
N VAL A 150 -15.87 -2.69 2.09
CA VAL A 150 -16.55 -3.54 3.06
C VAL A 150 -16.33 -5.00 2.68
N ARG A 151 -15.56 -5.72 3.48
CA ARG A 151 -15.29 -7.15 3.26
C ARG A 151 -16.30 -8.00 4.02
N PRO A 152 -16.78 -9.12 3.43
CA PRO A 152 -17.53 -10.14 4.18
C PRO A 152 -16.76 -10.56 5.44
N LEU A 153 -17.47 -11.05 6.45
CA LEU A 153 -16.90 -11.50 7.74
C LEU A 153 -16.34 -10.40 8.65
N THR A 154 -16.20 -9.13 8.19
CA THR A 154 -15.92 -8.01 9.09
C THR A 154 -17.17 -7.56 9.84
N GLY A 155 -16.98 -6.85 10.96
CA GLY A 155 -18.12 -6.27 11.71
C GLY A 155 -19.02 -5.37 10.85
N LEU A 156 -18.41 -4.63 9.90
CA LEU A 156 -19.12 -3.79 8.95
C LEU A 156 -19.77 -4.61 7.82
N GLY A 157 -19.10 -5.65 7.33
CA GLY A 157 -19.60 -6.52 6.25
C GLY A 157 -20.78 -7.42 6.65
N ARG A 158 -21.03 -7.55 7.95
CA ARG A 158 -22.23 -8.27 8.48
C ARG A 158 -23.47 -7.39 8.56
N ARG A 159 -23.34 -6.08 8.30
CA ARG A 159 -24.48 -5.14 8.32
C ARG A 159 -24.96 -4.89 6.90
N PRO A 160 -26.28 -4.74 6.68
CA PRO A 160 -26.78 -4.30 5.39
C PRO A 160 -26.16 -2.95 5.01
N LYS A 161 -25.75 -2.79 3.76
CA LYS A 161 -25.30 -1.50 3.25
C LYS A 161 -26.52 -0.60 3.07
N THR A 162 -26.63 0.44 3.88
CA THR A 162 -27.77 1.36 3.91
C THR A 162 -27.41 2.79 3.53
N TRP A 163 -26.20 3.02 3.01
CA TRP A 163 -25.73 4.35 2.64
C TRP A 163 -25.46 4.47 1.14
N ASP A 164 -25.65 5.66 0.61
CA ASP A 164 -25.32 6.00 -0.76
C ASP A 164 -23.81 5.88 -1.01
N ASP A 165 -23.45 5.55 -2.25
CA ASP A 165 -22.04 5.44 -2.63
C ASP A 165 -21.52 6.81 -3.04
N VAL A 166 -21.04 7.57 -2.08
CA VAL A 166 -20.43 8.90 -2.27
C VAL A 166 -18.91 8.83 -2.57
N ARG A 167 -18.35 7.61 -2.75
CA ARG A 167 -16.89 7.45 -2.88
C ARG A 167 -16.32 8.20 -4.07
N LEU A 168 -16.99 8.16 -5.20
CA LEU A 168 -16.52 8.84 -6.41
C LEU A 168 -16.51 10.36 -6.24
N ASP A 169 -17.55 10.91 -5.63
CA ASP A 169 -17.65 12.35 -5.38
C ASP A 169 -16.61 12.81 -4.36
N CYS A 170 -16.40 12.02 -3.29
CA CYS A 170 -15.33 12.27 -2.33
C CYS A 170 -13.94 12.25 -2.98
N TYR A 171 -13.69 11.25 -3.85
CA TYR A 171 -12.42 11.12 -4.55
C TYR A 171 -12.14 12.33 -5.45
N ARG A 172 -13.10 12.71 -6.29
CA ARG A 172 -12.96 13.84 -7.21
C ARG A 172 -12.72 15.15 -6.48
N ALA A 173 -13.52 15.42 -5.45
CA ALA A 173 -13.38 16.61 -4.63
C ALA A 173 -12.02 16.68 -3.90
N ALA A 174 -11.53 15.55 -3.38
CA ALA A 174 -10.21 15.50 -2.74
C ALA A 174 -9.07 15.69 -3.74
N ARG A 175 -9.16 15.07 -4.92
CA ARG A 175 -8.17 15.23 -5.99
C ARG A 175 -8.03 16.70 -6.41
N GLU A 176 -9.14 17.40 -6.62
CA GLU A 176 -9.15 18.82 -6.94
C GLU A 176 -8.43 19.63 -5.85
N VAL A 177 -8.82 19.47 -4.58
CA VAL A 177 -8.20 20.18 -3.45
C VAL A 177 -6.71 19.89 -3.34
N LEU A 178 -6.28 18.64 -3.55
CA LEU A 178 -4.86 18.28 -3.47
C LEU A 178 -4.04 18.84 -4.63
N CYS A 179 -4.56 18.80 -5.85
CA CYS A 179 -3.91 19.40 -7.01
C CYS A 179 -3.76 20.92 -6.82
N ASP A 180 -4.81 21.60 -6.35
CA ASP A 180 -4.78 23.05 -6.04
C ASP A 180 -3.79 23.39 -4.91
N ALA A 181 -3.59 22.46 -3.96
CA ALA A 181 -2.62 22.58 -2.89
C ALA A 181 -1.17 22.23 -3.31
N GLY A 182 -0.92 21.94 -4.59
CA GLY A 182 0.41 21.66 -5.13
C GLY A 182 0.88 20.20 -4.97
N TYR A 183 -0.05 19.27 -4.77
CA TYR A 183 0.25 17.84 -4.81
C TYR A 183 0.12 17.30 -6.23
N THR A 184 1.04 16.42 -6.59
CA THR A 184 0.98 15.63 -7.83
C THR A 184 0.39 14.25 -7.52
N GLN A 185 -0.54 13.81 -8.34
CA GLN A 185 -1.08 12.47 -8.25
C GLN A 185 -0.08 11.44 -8.80
N VAL A 186 0.27 10.44 -7.99
CA VAL A 186 1.20 9.34 -8.37
C VAL A 186 0.43 8.09 -8.78
N SER A 187 -0.69 7.83 -8.11
CA SER A 187 -1.64 6.76 -8.45
C SER A 187 -3.03 7.18 -7.98
N MET A 188 -4.04 6.35 -8.20
CA MET A 188 -5.38 6.63 -7.69
C MET A 188 -5.37 7.05 -6.21
N ARG A 189 -4.52 6.42 -5.41
CA ARG A 189 -4.51 6.61 -3.96
C ARG A 189 -3.44 7.56 -3.46
N MET A 190 -2.31 7.63 -4.14
CA MET A 190 -1.14 8.35 -3.67
C MET A 190 -1.02 9.72 -4.31
N PHE A 191 -0.84 10.71 -3.46
CA PHE A 191 -0.53 12.09 -3.81
C PHE A 191 0.77 12.50 -3.12
N ARG A 192 1.62 13.23 -3.83
CA ARG A 192 2.94 13.67 -3.36
C ARG A 192 3.07 15.17 -3.48
N ALA A 193 3.48 15.82 -2.40
CA ALA A 193 3.67 17.25 -2.37
C ALA A 193 4.91 17.68 -3.18
N ALA A 194 4.87 18.87 -3.75
CA ALA A 194 5.99 19.46 -4.47
C ALA A 194 7.25 19.66 -3.57
N HIS A 195 7.04 19.85 -2.26
CA HIS A 195 8.13 19.98 -1.27
C HIS A 195 8.67 18.66 -0.74
N ALA A 196 8.10 17.52 -1.15
CA ALA A 196 8.56 16.21 -0.72
C ALA A 196 10.00 15.97 -1.19
N PRO A 197 10.90 15.44 -0.31
CA PRO A 197 12.30 15.25 -0.65
C PRO A 197 12.45 14.29 -1.83
N THR A 198 13.35 14.63 -2.75
CA THR A 198 13.83 13.66 -3.76
C THR A 198 14.54 12.52 -3.06
N GLN A 199 14.23 11.29 -3.46
CA GLN A 199 14.92 10.12 -2.92
C GLN A 199 16.22 9.91 -3.70
N ASP A 200 17.35 10.11 -3.03
CA ASP A 200 18.65 9.71 -3.53
C ASP A 200 18.88 8.23 -3.15
N GLY A 201 19.43 7.45 -4.08
CA GLY A 201 19.75 6.05 -3.83
C GLY A 201 19.05 5.07 -4.79
N PRO A 202 19.06 3.78 -4.45
CA PRO A 202 18.47 2.76 -5.31
C PRO A 202 16.97 3.01 -5.54
N VAL A 203 16.58 3.13 -6.80
CA VAL A 203 15.17 3.29 -7.18
C VAL A 203 14.50 1.93 -7.13
N TYR A 204 13.47 1.80 -6.30
CA TYR A 204 12.61 0.63 -6.29
C TYR A 204 11.59 0.70 -7.42
N CYS A 205 11.58 -0.32 -8.24
CA CYS A 205 10.60 -0.48 -9.32
C CYS A 205 9.73 -1.72 -9.04
N CYS A 206 8.48 -1.52 -8.68
CA CYS A 206 7.58 -2.63 -8.31
C CYS A 206 7.27 -3.58 -9.48
N GLN A 207 7.49 -3.16 -10.72
CA GLN A 207 7.34 -3.98 -11.91
C GLN A 207 8.49 -4.97 -12.06
N ASP A 208 9.70 -4.56 -11.71
CA ASP A 208 10.95 -5.29 -11.95
C ASP A 208 11.54 -5.94 -10.70
N ASP A 209 11.42 -5.27 -9.56
CA ASP A 209 12.05 -5.71 -8.33
C ASP A 209 11.26 -6.81 -7.62
N GLY A 210 12.00 -7.69 -6.96
CA GLY A 210 11.44 -8.64 -6.02
C GLY A 210 11.16 -8.01 -4.67
N MET A 211 10.43 -8.75 -3.84
CA MET A 211 10.19 -8.41 -2.44
C MET A 211 10.36 -9.62 -1.55
N VAL A 212 11.09 -9.46 -0.46
CA VAL A 212 11.22 -10.47 0.60
C VAL A 212 10.40 -10.01 1.78
N GLY A 213 9.28 -10.69 2.03
CA GLY A 213 8.42 -10.43 3.18
C GLY A 213 8.84 -11.28 4.39
N LEU A 214 8.94 -10.66 5.53
CA LEU A 214 9.28 -11.30 6.82
C LEU A 214 8.11 -11.14 7.78
N GLY A 215 7.74 -12.23 8.43
CA GLY A 215 6.64 -12.26 9.39
C GLY A 215 5.34 -12.82 8.83
N CYS A 216 4.39 -13.07 9.73
CA CYS A 216 3.08 -13.62 9.39
C CYS A 216 2.30 -12.65 8.49
N GLY A 217 1.77 -13.15 7.37
CA GLY A 217 1.02 -12.34 6.40
C GLY A 217 1.88 -11.50 5.45
N ALA A 218 3.20 -11.45 5.65
CA ALA A 218 4.09 -10.74 4.74
C ALA A 218 4.13 -11.41 3.36
N ARG A 219 4.08 -10.57 2.33
CA ARG A 219 4.09 -11.02 0.93
C ARG A 219 5.51 -11.01 0.38
N SER A 220 5.79 -12.00 -0.44
CA SER A 220 7.06 -12.10 -1.16
C SER A 220 6.80 -12.28 -2.64
N TYR A 221 7.63 -11.67 -3.47
CA TYR A 221 7.57 -11.80 -4.92
C TYR A 221 8.95 -12.12 -5.46
N THR A 222 8.98 -13.04 -6.40
CA THR A 222 10.05 -13.19 -7.38
C THR A 222 9.44 -13.02 -8.77
N ARG A 223 10.25 -13.17 -9.83
CA ARG A 223 9.70 -13.15 -11.20
C ARG A 223 8.61 -14.21 -11.40
N GLY A 224 8.84 -15.42 -10.91
CA GLY A 224 7.99 -16.58 -11.18
C GLY A 224 7.11 -17.02 -10.02
N LEU A 225 7.16 -16.33 -8.88
CA LEU A 225 6.43 -16.77 -7.70
C LEU A 225 5.95 -15.56 -6.88
N HIS A 226 4.67 -15.59 -6.48
CA HIS A 226 4.13 -14.74 -5.43
C HIS A 226 3.67 -15.63 -4.29
N TYR A 227 4.20 -15.44 -3.09
CA TYR A 227 3.85 -16.25 -1.93
C TYR A 227 3.71 -15.41 -0.66
N SER A 228 2.96 -15.95 0.30
CA SER A 228 2.78 -15.37 1.63
C SER A 228 2.45 -16.50 2.61
N SER A 229 2.11 -16.20 3.85
CA SER A 229 1.34 -17.11 4.69
C SER A 229 -0.15 -17.03 4.35
N GLU A 230 -0.93 -17.99 4.83
CA GLU A 230 -2.38 -18.00 4.69
C GLU A 230 -2.99 -16.69 5.24
N TYR A 231 -4.13 -16.29 4.69
CA TYR A 231 -4.81 -15.05 5.04
C TYR A 231 -6.19 -15.31 5.62
N ALA A 232 -6.55 -14.56 6.66
CA ALA A 232 -7.91 -14.57 7.23
C ALA A 232 -8.43 -13.13 7.41
N VAL A 233 -9.76 -12.98 7.37
CA VAL A 233 -10.47 -11.70 7.57
C VAL A 233 -11.04 -11.61 8.98
N GLY A 234 -11.57 -12.71 9.52
CA GLY A 234 -12.17 -12.74 10.86
C GLY A 234 -11.12 -12.82 11.96
N ALA A 235 -11.34 -12.13 13.08
CA ALA A 235 -10.39 -12.09 14.20
C ALA A 235 -9.98 -13.49 14.70
N ARG A 236 -10.92 -14.45 14.78
CA ARG A 236 -10.62 -15.84 15.18
C ARG A 236 -9.66 -16.51 14.21
N GLY A 237 -9.87 -16.36 12.89
CA GLY A 237 -8.99 -16.90 11.86
C GLY A 237 -7.60 -16.27 11.91
N VAL A 238 -7.52 -14.95 12.10
CA VAL A 238 -6.24 -14.24 12.26
C VAL A 238 -5.47 -14.76 13.47
N HIS A 239 -6.12 -14.95 14.63
CA HIS A 239 -5.47 -15.52 15.82
C HIS A 239 -4.96 -16.95 15.60
N ALA A 240 -5.74 -17.79 14.91
CA ALA A 240 -5.32 -19.16 14.59
C ALA A 240 -4.08 -19.16 13.69
N ILE A 241 -4.07 -18.37 12.61
CA ILE A 241 -2.92 -18.26 11.70
C ILE A 241 -1.67 -17.75 12.42
N LEU A 242 -1.81 -16.76 13.32
CA LEU A 242 -0.69 -16.28 14.12
C LEU A 242 -0.15 -17.34 15.06
N ALA A 243 -1.01 -18.11 15.72
CA ALA A 243 -0.61 -19.19 16.62
C ALA A 243 0.13 -20.30 15.84
N ASP A 244 -0.39 -20.70 14.68
CA ASP A 244 0.24 -21.68 13.80
C ASP A 244 1.60 -21.18 13.29
N TYR A 245 1.69 -19.92 12.89
CA TYR A 245 2.94 -19.31 12.42
C TYR A 245 4.02 -19.33 13.50
N VAL A 246 3.69 -19.00 14.74
CA VAL A 246 4.63 -18.98 15.88
C VAL A 246 5.03 -20.39 16.29
N ALA A 247 4.13 -21.37 16.14
CA ALA A 247 4.39 -22.77 16.47
C ALA A 247 5.14 -23.55 15.38
N ARG A 248 5.31 -23.00 14.18
CA ARG A 248 5.99 -23.68 13.06
C ARG A 248 7.44 -23.98 13.39
N PRO A 249 7.92 -25.20 13.10
CA PRO A 249 9.35 -25.53 13.18
C PRO A 249 10.12 -24.80 12.09
N ASP A 250 11.38 -24.47 12.33
CA ASP A 250 12.23 -23.71 11.40
C ASP A 250 12.25 -24.29 9.98
N ALA A 251 12.30 -25.62 9.85
CA ALA A 251 12.29 -26.31 8.55
C ALA A 251 11.01 -26.06 7.72
N ALA A 252 9.88 -25.71 8.34
CA ALA A 252 8.66 -25.37 7.61
C ALA A 252 8.75 -24.03 6.86
N PHE A 253 9.74 -23.18 7.17
CA PHE A 253 10.00 -21.94 6.45
C PHE A 253 10.90 -22.10 5.23
N ASP A 254 11.38 -23.31 4.94
CA ASP A 254 12.17 -23.63 3.75
C ASP A 254 11.28 -23.81 2.49
N VAL A 255 9.96 -23.92 2.69
CA VAL A 255 8.99 -24.14 1.62
C VAL A 255 7.94 -23.03 1.62
N ALA A 256 7.58 -22.54 0.44
CA ALA A 256 6.42 -21.68 0.25
C ALA A 256 5.17 -22.55 0.03
N ASP A 257 4.35 -22.68 1.06
CA ASP A 257 3.16 -23.55 1.07
C ASP A 257 1.87 -22.82 0.67
N TYR A 258 1.94 -21.50 0.55
CA TYR A 258 0.80 -20.66 0.15
C TYR A 258 1.25 -19.58 -0.85
N GLY A 259 0.79 -19.69 -2.09
CA GLY A 259 1.19 -18.76 -3.13
C GLY A 259 0.74 -19.21 -4.52
N ILE A 260 1.20 -18.48 -5.53
CA ILE A 260 0.92 -18.76 -6.93
C ILE A 260 2.20 -18.69 -7.76
N ALA A 261 2.43 -19.70 -8.60
CA ALA A 261 3.46 -19.63 -9.64
C ALA A 261 2.98 -18.75 -10.79
N LEU A 262 3.84 -17.82 -11.23
CA LEU A 262 3.55 -16.87 -12.29
C LEU A 262 4.17 -17.37 -13.60
N GLY A 263 3.36 -17.92 -14.49
CA GLY A 263 3.72 -18.16 -15.89
C GLY A 263 3.98 -16.84 -16.63
N LEU A 264 4.40 -16.93 -17.90
CA LEU A 264 4.73 -15.74 -18.69
C LEU A 264 3.56 -14.76 -18.78
N GLU A 265 2.35 -15.25 -19.10
CA GLU A 265 1.14 -14.41 -19.15
C GLU A 265 0.90 -13.67 -17.84
N GLU A 266 1.03 -14.34 -16.69
CA GLU A 266 0.81 -13.70 -15.39
C GLU A 266 1.89 -12.66 -15.05
N GLN A 267 3.14 -12.89 -15.47
CA GLN A 267 4.21 -11.92 -15.34
C GLN A 267 3.95 -10.68 -16.20
N GLN A 268 3.50 -10.87 -17.45
CA GLN A 268 3.13 -9.81 -18.39
C GLN A 268 1.96 -8.98 -17.84
N ARG A 269 0.87 -9.64 -17.41
CA ARG A 269 -0.29 -8.97 -16.82
C ARG A 269 0.06 -8.22 -15.54
N ARG A 270 0.88 -8.82 -14.66
CA ARG A 270 1.36 -8.16 -13.45
C ARG A 270 2.14 -6.89 -13.77
N TYR A 271 3.06 -6.94 -14.75
CA TYR A 271 3.82 -5.78 -15.19
C TYR A 271 2.91 -4.68 -15.72
N VAL A 272 1.98 -5.04 -16.61
CA VAL A 272 1.00 -4.11 -17.19
C VAL A 272 0.17 -3.44 -16.09
N ILE A 273 -0.42 -4.22 -15.17
CA ILE A 273 -1.28 -3.70 -14.10
C ILE A 273 -0.50 -2.72 -13.21
N GLN A 274 0.69 -3.09 -12.80
CA GLN A 274 1.51 -2.25 -11.93
C GLN A 274 2.00 -0.97 -12.61
N SER A 275 2.12 -0.97 -13.94
CA SER A 275 2.50 0.20 -14.72
C SER A 275 1.31 1.10 -15.04
N VAL A 276 0.24 0.55 -15.58
CA VAL A 276 -0.94 1.32 -16.01
C VAL A 276 -1.62 2.06 -14.85
N LEU A 277 -1.59 1.49 -13.63
CA LEU A 277 -2.23 2.09 -12.45
C LEU A 277 -1.37 3.19 -11.78
N GLN A 278 -0.21 3.51 -12.35
CA GLN A 278 0.62 4.66 -11.96
C GLN A 278 0.42 5.82 -12.94
N ALA A 279 0.63 7.04 -12.49
CA ALA A 279 0.49 8.23 -13.33
C ALA A 279 1.45 8.25 -14.53
N ASP A 280 2.64 7.66 -14.39
CA ASP A 280 3.61 7.55 -15.49
C ASP A 280 3.14 6.57 -16.60
N GLY A 281 2.23 5.65 -16.26
CA GLY A 281 1.66 4.70 -17.20
C GLY A 281 2.59 3.56 -17.59
N LEU A 282 2.23 2.90 -18.70
CA LEU A 282 2.94 1.76 -19.27
C LEU A 282 3.84 2.21 -20.44
N SER A 283 5.15 2.08 -20.27
CA SER A 283 6.12 2.28 -21.36
C SER A 283 6.21 1.05 -22.27
N PHE A 284 5.93 1.20 -23.55
CA PHE A 284 6.04 0.12 -24.53
C PHE A 284 7.49 -0.31 -24.77
N ALA A 285 8.44 0.63 -24.69
CA ALA A 285 9.85 0.33 -24.82
C ALA A 285 10.37 -0.53 -23.65
N ALA A 286 10.02 -0.15 -22.39
CA ALA A 286 10.39 -0.91 -21.21
C ALA A 286 9.75 -2.31 -21.21
N TYR A 287 8.47 -2.41 -21.57
CA TYR A 287 7.78 -3.69 -21.70
C TYR A 287 8.45 -4.60 -22.74
N ARG A 288 8.73 -4.08 -23.95
CA ARG A 288 9.39 -4.84 -25.00
C ARG A 288 10.80 -5.28 -24.58
N GLY A 289 11.55 -4.40 -23.91
CA GLY A 289 12.86 -4.74 -23.38
C GLY A 289 12.83 -5.91 -22.40
N ARG A 290 11.74 -6.04 -21.64
CA ARG A 290 11.57 -7.09 -20.64
C ARG A 290 11.05 -8.42 -21.22
N PHE A 291 10.06 -8.37 -22.12
CA PHE A 291 9.33 -9.55 -22.59
C PHE A 291 9.62 -9.92 -24.04
N GLY A 292 10.23 -9.04 -24.81
CA GLY A 292 10.52 -9.24 -26.23
C GLY A 292 9.31 -9.09 -27.17
N THR A 293 8.13 -8.79 -26.62
CA THR A 293 6.85 -8.68 -27.31
C THR A 293 6.24 -7.30 -27.12
N HIS A 294 5.08 -7.02 -27.72
CA HIS A 294 4.37 -5.76 -27.51
C HIS A 294 3.21 -5.93 -26.52
N ALA A 295 3.04 -4.96 -25.64
CA ALA A 295 2.03 -5.04 -24.57
C ALA A 295 0.59 -5.18 -25.07
N LEU A 296 0.25 -4.54 -26.20
CA LEU A 296 -1.09 -4.63 -26.79
C LEU A 296 -1.36 -6.00 -27.42
N ASP A 297 -0.31 -6.71 -27.87
CA ASP A 297 -0.44 -8.06 -28.41
C ASP A 297 -0.66 -9.08 -27.26
N ASP A 298 0.08 -8.91 -26.16
CA ASP A 298 0.01 -9.82 -25.01
C ASP A 298 -1.22 -9.57 -24.13
N VAL A 299 -1.70 -8.33 -24.05
CA VAL A 299 -2.88 -7.91 -23.26
C VAL A 299 -3.81 -7.04 -24.12
N PRO A 300 -4.53 -7.65 -25.10
CA PRO A 300 -5.38 -6.90 -26.03
C PRO A 300 -6.46 -6.05 -25.36
N ALA A 301 -6.90 -6.43 -24.15
CA ALA A 301 -7.85 -5.67 -23.35
C ALA A 301 -7.43 -4.21 -23.09
N LEU A 302 -6.15 -3.87 -23.21
CA LEU A 302 -5.68 -2.49 -23.09
C LEU A 302 -6.29 -1.56 -24.14
N ALA A 303 -6.61 -2.06 -25.34
CA ALA A 303 -7.26 -1.28 -26.39
C ALA A 303 -8.66 -0.80 -25.96
N GLU A 304 -9.40 -1.63 -25.20
CA GLU A 304 -10.73 -1.26 -24.69
C GLU A 304 -10.67 -0.05 -23.74
N LEU A 305 -9.57 0.11 -22.98
CA LEU A 305 -9.41 1.29 -22.14
C LEU A 305 -9.34 2.58 -22.97
N VAL A 306 -8.71 2.52 -24.13
CA VAL A 306 -8.62 3.66 -25.07
C VAL A 306 -9.97 3.92 -25.71
N GLU A 307 -10.65 2.88 -26.20
CA GLU A 307 -11.98 2.97 -26.80
C GLU A 307 -13.02 3.59 -25.85
N HIS A 308 -12.91 3.29 -24.57
CA HIS A 308 -13.80 3.85 -23.53
C HIS A 308 -13.32 5.19 -22.94
N GLY A 309 -12.25 5.79 -23.47
CA GLY A 309 -11.70 7.06 -22.98
C GLY A 309 -11.09 6.98 -21.58
N LEU A 310 -10.76 5.78 -21.12
CA LEU A 310 -10.13 5.54 -19.81
C LEU A 310 -8.60 5.60 -19.88
N ALA A 311 -8.04 5.51 -21.09
CA ALA A 311 -6.61 5.66 -21.33
C ALA A 311 -6.35 6.44 -22.61
N VAL A 312 -5.15 7.03 -22.67
CA VAL A 312 -4.59 7.64 -23.90
C VAL A 312 -3.37 6.81 -24.30
N GLN A 313 -3.33 6.45 -25.58
CA GLN A 313 -2.20 5.76 -26.18
C GLN A 313 -1.37 6.72 -27.03
N SER A 314 -0.06 6.61 -26.93
CA SER A 314 0.93 7.24 -27.79
C SER A 314 1.88 6.18 -28.37
N ASP A 315 2.85 6.60 -29.18
CA ASP A 315 3.91 5.70 -29.67
C ASP A 315 4.82 5.20 -28.53
N GLU A 316 4.90 5.94 -27.44
CA GLU A 316 5.78 5.64 -26.29
C GLU A 316 5.10 4.73 -25.26
N GLY A 317 3.76 4.79 -25.13
CA GLY A 317 3.10 4.06 -24.06
C GLY A 317 1.60 4.30 -23.97
N LEU A 318 1.06 3.88 -22.82
CA LEU A 318 -0.35 4.01 -22.48
C LEU A 318 -0.49 4.56 -21.06
N GLN A 319 -1.25 5.65 -20.90
CA GLN A 319 -1.52 6.30 -19.61
C GLN A 319 -3.03 6.38 -19.35
N LEU A 320 -3.44 6.19 -18.12
CA LEU A 320 -4.83 6.41 -17.74
C LEU A 320 -5.18 7.91 -17.82
N THR A 321 -6.37 8.18 -18.33
CA THR A 321 -7.01 9.51 -18.16
C THR A 321 -7.46 9.71 -16.71
N ASP A 322 -7.91 10.90 -16.36
CA ASP A 322 -8.55 11.15 -15.07
C ASP A 322 -9.72 10.20 -14.79
N ALA A 323 -10.53 9.94 -15.83
CA ALA A 323 -11.64 8.99 -15.77
C ALA A 323 -11.18 7.54 -15.60
N GLY A 324 -10.01 7.18 -16.15
CA GLY A 324 -9.37 5.87 -15.91
C GLY A 324 -8.77 5.77 -14.52
N MET A 325 -8.06 6.82 -14.09
CA MET A 325 -7.39 6.84 -12.78
C MET A 325 -8.37 6.66 -11.62
N GLU A 326 -9.54 7.33 -11.65
CA GLU A 326 -10.58 7.17 -10.63
C GLU A 326 -11.22 5.78 -10.61
N ARG A 327 -10.98 4.96 -11.65
CA ARG A 327 -11.46 3.57 -11.79
C ARG A 327 -10.37 2.52 -11.64
N SER A 328 -9.18 2.90 -11.18
CA SER A 328 -8.03 1.99 -11.04
C SER A 328 -8.37 0.71 -10.26
N ASP A 329 -9.22 0.82 -9.23
CA ASP A 329 -9.65 -0.31 -8.40
C ASP A 329 -10.59 -1.30 -9.14
N THR A 330 -11.12 -0.90 -10.28
CA THR A 330 -11.88 -1.76 -11.20
C THR A 330 -10.98 -2.25 -12.34
N ILE A 331 -10.18 -1.37 -12.92
CA ILE A 331 -9.28 -1.67 -14.04
C ILE A 331 -8.26 -2.75 -13.64
N GLY A 332 -7.65 -2.64 -12.45
CA GLY A 332 -6.68 -3.63 -12.00
C GLY A 332 -7.23 -5.07 -12.00
N PRO A 333 -8.30 -5.37 -11.26
CA PRO A 333 -8.93 -6.70 -11.27
C PRO A 333 -9.50 -7.12 -12.63
N TRP A 334 -9.97 -6.17 -13.43
CA TRP A 334 -10.47 -6.46 -14.79
C TRP A 334 -9.37 -7.01 -15.72
N LEU A 335 -8.13 -6.54 -15.54
CA LEU A 335 -6.97 -7.02 -16.29
C LEU A 335 -6.43 -8.40 -15.82
N TYR A 336 -6.96 -9.01 -14.75
CA TYR A 336 -6.57 -10.35 -14.33
C TYR A 336 -6.90 -11.39 -15.39
N SER A 337 -6.06 -12.42 -15.51
CA SER A 337 -6.33 -13.56 -16.38
C SER A 337 -7.58 -14.33 -15.93
N ALA A 338 -8.13 -15.14 -16.83
CA ALA A 338 -9.22 -16.07 -16.49
C ALA A 338 -8.78 -17.08 -15.40
N ALA A 339 -7.52 -17.51 -15.44
CA ALA A 339 -6.95 -18.44 -14.45
C ALA A 339 -6.94 -17.80 -13.05
N VAL A 340 -6.43 -16.58 -12.91
CA VAL A 340 -6.42 -15.85 -11.62
C VAL A 340 -7.83 -15.58 -11.14
N ARG A 341 -8.76 -15.14 -12.00
CA ARG A 341 -10.16 -14.95 -11.61
C ARG A 341 -10.80 -16.24 -11.09
N THR A 342 -10.51 -17.37 -11.73
CA THR A 342 -11.01 -18.70 -11.30
C THR A 342 -10.45 -19.07 -9.92
N LEU A 343 -9.15 -18.85 -9.67
CA LEU A 343 -8.54 -19.11 -8.37
C LEU A 343 -9.15 -18.23 -7.28
N MET A 344 -9.36 -16.94 -7.57
CA MET A 344 -10.00 -16.00 -6.63
C MET A 344 -11.45 -16.39 -6.30
N ALA A 345 -12.22 -16.86 -7.28
CA ALA A 345 -13.60 -17.29 -7.09
C ALA A 345 -13.71 -18.58 -6.23
N ARG A 346 -12.67 -19.42 -6.24
CA ARG A 346 -12.61 -20.65 -5.42
C ARG A 346 -12.09 -20.40 -4.01
N TYR A 347 -11.55 -19.22 -3.74
CA TYR A 347 -11.00 -18.91 -2.44
C TYR A 347 -12.11 -18.64 -1.42
N GLU A 348 -12.16 -19.45 -0.38
CA GLU A 348 -13.08 -19.26 0.74
C GLU A 348 -12.44 -18.32 1.78
N LEU A 349 -13.11 -17.21 2.06
CA LEU A 349 -12.67 -16.27 3.11
C LEU A 349 -12.87 -16.92 4.49
N ARG A 350 -11.82 -16.98 5.28
CA ARG A 350 -11.81 -17.50 6.65
C ARG A 350 -11.82 -16.37 7.69
#